data_3ab1ce20770d351763117392e9e05487
#
_entry.id   3ab1ce20770d351763117392e9e05487
#
_cell.length_a   1.000
_cell.length_b   1.000
_cell.length_c   1.000
_cell.angle_alpha   90.00
_cell.angle_beta   90.00
_cell.angle_gamma   90.00
#
_symmetry.space_group_name_H-M   'P 1'
#
loop_
_entity.id
_entity.type
_entity.pdbx_description
1 polymer ?
#
loop_
_entity_poly.entity_id
_entity_poly.type
_entity_poly.pdbx_seq_one_letter_code
_entity_poly.pdbx_strand_id
1 'polypeptide(L)'
;MTGGRRVEISSQKCLFDDFFKIDEVIVSHQQYDGRMSTDARRLVFERGDVIAVLLFDSEARSVVLVEQFKLPSLIGRRRDDPATMNGWITELVAGMIDAGETAEEAVIRDTLEETGYLIRNPRLIGKFFSSPGGSSERVFLYFARVTVVQKVEKGVGEDIKVLHISVDGLFDRLAQGVIDDSKLAIAAYWLQNNIGRL
;
A
#
# COMPACT_ATOMS: atom_id res chain seq x y z
N MET A 1 2.52 2.52 -31.11
CA MET A 1 1.46 3.40 -30.56
C MET A 1 0.25 2.52 -30.30
N THR A 2 0.01 2.10 -29.07
CA THR A 2 -1.21 1.38 -28.70
C THR A 2 -2.31 2.42 -28.57
N GLY A 3 -3.11 2.61 -29.65
CA GLY A 3 -4.34 3.35 -29.56
C GLY A 3 -5.17 2.75 -28.42
N GLY A 4 -5.59 3.57 -27.45
CA GLY A 4 -6.41 3.12 -26.32
C GLY A 4 -7.67 2.44 -26.85
N ARG A 5 -8.03 1.29 -26.26
CA ARG A 5 -9.29 0.63 -26.56
C ARG A 5 -10.46 1.49 -26.07
N ARG A 6 -11.56 1.45 -26.80
CA ARG A 6 -12.77 2.19 -26.44
C ARG A 6 -13.43 1.56 -25.22
N VAL A 7 -13.84 2.41 -24.28
CA VAL A 7 -14.62 2.05 -23.08
C VAL A 7 -15.82 3.00 -23.02
N GLU A 8 -16.99 2.47 -22.75
CA GLU A 8 -18.22 3.23 -22.59
C GLU A 8 -18.85 2.89 -21.25
N ILE A 9 -19.07 3.93 -20.43
CA ILE A 9 -19.78 3.83 -19.15
C ILE A 9 -21.18 4.39 -19.40
N SER A 10 -22.18 3.52 -19.33
CA SER A 10 -23.58 3.90 -19.55
C SER A 10 -24.27 4.35 -18.27
N SER A 11 -23.79 3.92 -17.10
CA SER A 11 -24.32 4.31 -15.79
C SER A 11 -23.27 4.14 -14.71
N GLN A 12 -23.25 5.05 -13.74
CA GLN A 12 -22.51 4.93 -12.48
C GLN A 12 -23.39 5.40 -11.33
N LYS A 13 -23.49 4.60 -10.28
CA LYS A 13 -24.31 4.88 -9.11
C LYS A 13 -23.58 4.44 -7.84
N CYS A 14 -23.45 5.32 -6.86
CA CYS A 14 -22.97 4.95 -5.54
C CYS A 14 -24.05 4.13 -4.82
N LEU A 15 -23.72 2.92 -4.39
CA LEU A 15 -24.60 2.01 -3.65
C LEU A 15 -24.41 2.11 -2.15
N PHE A 16 -23.20 2.40 -1.71
CA PHE A 16 -22.82 2.57 -0.31
C PHE A 16 -21.78 3.70 -0.21
N ASP A 17 -21.98 4.63 0.70
CA ASP A 17 -21.12 5.79 0.93
C ASP A 17 -20.95 6.01 2.43
N ASP A 18 -19.79 5.61 2.97
CA ASP A 18 -19.36 5.78 4.35
C ASP A 18 -17.84 5.94 4.34
N PHE A 19 -17.11 5.41 5.32
CA PHE A 19 -15.61 5.38 5.29
C PHE A 19 -15.05 4.80 3.99
N PHE A 20 -15.71 3.78 3.44
CA PHE A 20 -15.47 3.27 2.08
C PHE A 20 -16.70 3.48 1.21
N LYS A 21 -16.48 3.49 -0.12
CA LYS A 21 -17.56 3.57 -1.09
C LYS A 21 -17.65 2.32 -1.95
N ILE A 22 -18.86 1.97 -2.33
CA ILE A 22 -19.12 0.94 -3.35
C ILE A 22 -19.92 1.57 -4.47
N ASP A 23 -19.31 1.64 -5.63
CA ASP A 23 -19.97 2.09 -6.85
C ASP A 23 -20.41 0.91 -7.70
N GLU A 24 -21.63 1.02 -8.24
CA GLU A 24 -22.12 0.20 -9.34
C GLU A 24 -21.88 0.92 -10.66
N VAL A 25 -21.25 0.25 -11.60
CA VAL A 25 -20.95 0.78 -12.94
C VAL A 25 -21.46 -0.19 -13.98
N ILE A 26 -22.22 0.32 -14.97
CA ILE A 26 -22.57 -0.41 -16.18
C ILE A 26 -21.61 0.02 -17.29
N VAL A 27 -20.82 -0.93 -17.78
CA VAL A 27 -19.71 -0.65 -18.68
C VAL A 27 -19.64 -1.65 -19.83
N SER A 28 -19.30 -1.18 -21.01
CA SER A 28 -18.84 -1.98 -22.15
C SER A 28 -17.46 -1.52 -22.61
N HIS A 29 -16.71 -2.44 -23.21
CA HIS A 29 -15.36 -2.15 -23.67
C HIS A 29 -15.06 -2.85 -24.99
N GLN A 30 -14.12 -2.31 -25.74
CA GLN A 30 -13.66 -2.92 -26.98
C GLN A 30 -12.84 -4.18 -26.69
N GLN A 31 -13.30 -5.28 -27.26
CA GLN A 31 -12.66 -6.61 -27.16
C GLN A 31 -11.44 -6.70 -28.10
N TYR A 32 -10.67 -7.78 -27.98
CA TYR A 32 -9.48 -8.00 -28.79
C TYR A 32 -9.78 -8.18 -30.28
N ASP A 33 -11.00 -8.61 -30.63
CA ASP A 33 -11.49 -8.74 -32.00
C ASP A 33 -12.02 -7.42 -32.61
N GLY A 34 -11.94 -6.33 -31.84
CA GLY A 34 -12.37 -4.98 -32.25
C GLY A 34 -13.84 -4.67 -31.98
N ARG A 35 -14.68 -5.65 -31.66
CA ARG A 35 -16.10 -5.43 -31.32
C ARG A 35 -16.26 -4.90 -29.91
N MET A 36 -17.37 -4.21 -29.63
CA MET A 36 -17.74 -3.85 -28.26
C MET A 36 -18.33 -5.07 -27.55
N SER A 37 -18.00 -5.23 -26.27
CA SER A 37 -18.67 -6.18 -25.40
C SER A 37 -20.13 -5.78 -25.18
N THR A 38 -20.94 -6.69 -24.68
CA THR A 38 -22.23 -6.35 -24.07
C THR A 38 -22.01 -5.55 -22.78
N ASP A 39 -23.00 -4.78 -22.39
CA ASP A 39 -23.00 -4.07 -21.11
C ASP A 39 -22.87 -5.08 -19.96
N ALA A 40 -21.94 -4.76 -19.06
CA ALA A 40 -21.66 -5.57 -17.89
C ALA A 40 -21.77 -4.72 -16.62
N ARG A 41 -22.50 -5.24 -15.64
CA ARG A 41 -22.57 -4.65 -14.30
C ARG A 41 -21.27 -4.98 -13.55
N ARG A 42 -20.62 -3.96 -12.99
CA ARG A 42 -19.44 -4.11 -12.12
C ARG A 42 -19.64 -3.36 -10.82
N LEU A 43 -19.05 -3.89 -9.76
CA LEU A 43 -18.92 -3.17 -8.49
C LEU A 43 -17.46 -2.74 -8.33
N VAL A 44 -17.28 -1.51 -7.89
CA VAL A 44 -15.97 -0.92 -7.64
C VAL A 44 -15.91 -0.53 -6.16
N PHE A 45 -14.93 -1.07 -5.44
CA PHE A 45 -14.59 -0.64 -4.09
C PHE A 45 -13.66 0.57 -4.21
N GLU A 46 -14.17 1.72 -3.76
CA GLU A 46 -13.46 3.00 -3.80
C GLU A 46 -13.07 3.42 -2.39
N ARG A 47 -11.79 3.64 -2.16
CA ARG A 47 -11.24 4.07 -0.87
C ARG A 47 -10.16 5.14 -0.99
N GLY A 48 -9.95 5.68 -2.19
CA GLY A 48 -8.88 6.63 -2.46
C GLY A 48 -7.51 5.96 -2.69
N ASP A 49 -6.53 6.79 -2.97
CA ASP A 49 -5.15 6.39 -3.18
C ASP A 49 -4.39 6.36 -1.84
N VAL A 50 -3.38 5.51 -1.74
CA VAL A 50 -2.55 5.36 -0.54
C VAL A 50 -1.08 5.51 -0.87
N ILE A 51 -0.31 5.95 0.12
CA ILE A 51 1.16 5.88 0.09
C ILE A 51 1.64 4.66 0.85
N ALA A 52 2.83 4.21 0.52
CA ALA A 52 3.64 3.34 1.36
C ALA A 52 5.10 3.71 1.20
N VAL A 53 5.91 3.60 2.26
CA VAL A 53 7.32 3.96 2.22
C VAL A 53 8.23 2.94 2.87
N LEU A 54 9.24 2.51 2.12
CA LEU A 54 10.35 1.74 2.64
C LEU A 54 11.37 2.71 3.26
N LEU A 55 11.44 2.70 4.58
CA LEU A 55 12.37 3.49 5.37
C LEU A 55 13.66 2.69 5.59
N PHE A 56 14.79 3.26 5.19
CA PHE A 56 16.10 2.60 5.24
C PHE A 56 17.10 3.38 6.06
N ASP A 57 17.64 2.73 7.08
CA ASP A 57 18.78 3.20 7.86
C ASP A 57 20.06 2.61 7.26
N SER A 58 20.85 3.46 6.60
CA SER A 58 22.09 3.04 5.95
C SER A 58 23.23 2.77 6.95
N GLU A 59 23.23 3.39 8.13
CA GLU A 59 24.25 3.19 9.16
C GLU A 59 24.03 1.86 9.87
N ALA A 60 22.81 1.60 10.32
CA ALA A 60 22.44 0.35 10.97
C ALA A 60 22.22 -0.81 9.97
N ARG A 61 22.21 -0.56 8.65
CA ARG A 61 21.82 -1.54 7.62
C ARG A 61 20.49 -2.20 7.96
N SER A 62 19.51 -1.41 8.31
CA SER A 62 18.19 -1.87 8.73
C SER A 62 17.06 -1.14 8.00
N VAL A 63 15.88 -1.74 8.02
CA VAL A 63 14.64 -1.10 7.57
C VAL A 63 13.75 -0.83 8.77
N VAL A 64 13.01 0.27 8.73
CA VAL A 64 12.00 0.60 9.72
C VAL A 64 10.65 0.18 9.17
N LEU A 65 9.98 -0.69 9.91
CA LEU A 65 8.64 -1.20 9.62
C LEU A 65 7.72 -0.88 10.78
N VAL A 66 6.43 -1.09 10.57
CA VAL A 66 5.42 -0.98 11.63
C VAL A 66 4.67 -2.30 11.80
N GLU A 67 4.26 -2.58 13.04
CA GLU A 67 3.35 -3.67 13.37
C GLU A 67 2.09 -3.07 13.97
N GLN A 68 0.94 -3.39 13.40
CA GLN A 68 -0.34 -2.89 13.87
C GLN A 68 -1.47 -3.87 13.59
N PHE A 69 -2.59 -3.70 14.31
CA PHE A 69 -3.79 -4.49 14.12
C PHE A 69 -4.57 -4.05 12.87
N LYS A 70 -4.88 -4.99 11.98
CA LYS A 70 -5.73 -4.76 10.81
C LYS A 70 -6.87 -5.79 10.80
N LEU A 71 -8.08 -5.36 11.08
CA LEU A 71 -9.26 -6.24 11.10
C LEU A 71 -9.44 -7.08 9.82
N PRO A 72 -9.23 -6.54 8.59
CA PRO A 72 -9.34 -7.33 7.37
C PRO A 72 -8.36 -8.52 7.33
N SER A 73 -7.15 -8.36 7.87
CA SER A 73 -6.16 -9.46 7.91
C SER A 73 -6.63 -10.58 8.85
N LEU A 74 -7.24 -10.24 9.98
CA LEU A 74 -7.84 -11.21 10.89
C LEU A 74 -8.96 -12.01 10.20
N ILE A 75 -9.86 -11.31 9.50
CA ILE A 75 -10.98 -11.95 8.80
C ILE A 75 -10.48 -12.82 7.65
N GLY A 76 -9.47 -12.37 6.91
CA GLY A 76 -8.85 -13.13 5.82
C GLY A 76 -8.20 -14.43 6.32
N ARG A 77 -7.38 -14.35 7.36
CA ARG A 77 -6.67 -15.50 7.96
C ARG A 77 -7.59 -16.56 8.58
N ARG A 78 -8.82 -16.19 8.96
CA ARG A 78 -9.83 -17.17 9.41
C ARG A 78 -10.11 -18.29 8.43
N ARG A 79 -9.79 -18.09 7.15
CA ARG A 79 -10.00 -19.07 6.09
C ARG A 79 -8.88 -20.11 6.04
N ASP A 80 -7.69 -19.79 6.52
CA ASP A 80 -6.50 -20.61 6.40
C ASP A 80 -6.26 -21.44 7.66
N ASP A 81 -6.02 -20.78 8.79
CA ASP A 81 -5.76 -21.43 10.08
C ASP A 81 -6.31 -20.60 11.26
N PRO A 82 -7.37 -21.04 11.91
CA PRO A 82 -7.93 -20.38 13.08
C PRO A 82 -6.95 -20.23 14.25
N ALA A 83 -5.91 -21.08 14.36
CA ALA A 83 -4.96 -21.04 15.46
C ALA A 83 -3.93 -19.89 15.33
N THR A 84 -3.73 -19.36 14.12
CA THR A 84 -2.80 -18.25 13.85
C THR A 84 -3.50 -16.88 13.82
N MET A 85 -4.78 -16.83 14.18
CA MET A 85 -5.59 -15.61 14.11
C MET A 85 -5.19 -14.60 15.17
N ASN A 86 -4.46 -13.56 14.76
CA ASN A 86 -4.17 -12.45 15.65
C ASN A 86 -4.46 -11.06 15.06
N GLY A 87 -4.66 -10.96 13.73
CA GLY A 87 -4.94 -9.70 13.03
C GLY A 87 -3.80 -8.69 13.00
N TRP A 88 -2.67 -8.98 13.64
CA TRP A 88 -1.48 -8.15 13.59
C TRP A 88 -0.71 -8.41 12.32
N ILE A 89 -0.23 -7.34 11.68
CA ILE A 89 0.52 -7.39 10.43
C ILE A 89 1.77 -6.52 10.53
N THR A 90 2.88 -7.03 10.02
CA THR A 90 4.10 -6.23 9.83
C THR A 90 4.08 -5.67 8.42
N GLU A 91 4.12 -4.36 8.30
CA GLU A 91 4.03 -3.66 7.01
C GLU A 91 4.94 -2.44 6.94
N LEU A 92 4.97 -1.80 5.77
CA LEU A 92 5.55 -0.46 5.61
C LEU A 92 4.69 0.58 6.33
N VAL A 93 5.27 1.74 6.68
CA VAL A 93 4.47 2.95 6.94
C VAL A 93 3.59 3.22 5.73
N ALA A 94 2.28 3.34 5.96
CA ALA A 94 1.31 3.48 4.88
C ALA A 94 0.02 4.17 5.35
N GLY A 95 -0.44 5.14 4.58
CA GLY A 95 -1.66 5.87 4.87
C GLY A 95 -2.38 6.38 3.62
N MET A 96 -3.53 6.95 3.81
CA MET A 96 -4.33 7.56 2.74
C MET A 96 -3.74 8.93 2.37
N ILE A 97 -3.86 9.27 1.09
CA ILE A 97 -3.57 10.62 0.61
C ILE A 97 -4.79 11.48 0.87
N ASP A 98 -4.66 12.50 1.68
CA ASP A 98 -5.75 13.39 2.03
C ASP A 98 -6.16 14.30 0.87
N ALA A 99 -7.38 14.84 0.93
CA ALA A 99 -7.87 15.75 -0.09
C ALA A 99 -7.01 17.02 -0.20
N GLY A 100 -6.42 17.24 -1.36
CA GLY A 100 -5.55 18.39 -1.60
C GLY A 100 -4.08 18.17 -1.24
N GLU A 101 -3.73 17.00 -0.69
CA GLU A 101 -2.37 16.61 -0.38
C GLU A 101 -1.72 15.90 -1.57
N THR A 102 -0.44 16.10 -1.77
CA THR A 102 0.35 15.30 -2.70
C THR A 102 0.81 14.00 -2.05
N ALA A 103 1.07 12.97 -2.86
CA ALA A 103 1.59 11.70 -2.33
C ALA A 103 2.93 11.87 -1.59
N GLU A 104 3.76 12.85 -1.97
CA GLU A 104 5.03 13.13 -1.30
C GLU A 104 4.82 13.77 0.09
N GLU A 105 3.87 14.69 0.21
CA GLU A 105 3.47 15.28 1.50
C GLU A 105 2.91 14.21 2.44
N ALA A 106 2.02 13.35 1.95
CA ALA A 106 1.47 12.23 2.70
C ALA A 106 2.56 11.29 3.25
N VAL A 107 3.55 10.93 2.42
CA VAL A 107 4.68 10.10 2.86
C VAL A 107 5.45 10.74 4.01
N ILE A 108 5.70 12.06 3.95
CA ILE A 108 6.46 12.78 4.99
C ILE A 108 5.63 12.83 6.28
N ARG A 109 4.34 13.15 6.18
CA ARG A 109 3.40 13.23 7.31
C ARG A 109 3.27 11.89 8.01
N ASP A 110 2.88 10.83 7.30
CA ASP A 110 2.65 9.52 7.90
C ASP A 110 3.92 8.91 8.50
N THR A 111 5.08 9.11 7.84
CA THR A 111 6.35 8.68 8.40
C THR A 111 6.61 9.33 9.76
N LEU A 112 6.35 10.62 9.88
CA LEU A 112 6.55 11.33 11.14
C LEU A 112 5.54 10.87 12.21
N GLU A 113 4.27 10.76 11.86
CA GLU A 113 3.19 10.40 12.78
C GLU A 113 3.33 8.98 13.32
N GLU A 114 3.59 7.99 12.44
CA GLU A 114 3.66 6.59 12.84
C GLU A 114 4.99 6.21 13.50
N THR A 115 6.11 6.83 13.08
CA THR A 115 7.45 6.38 13.50
C THR A 115 8.25 7.42 14.28
N GLY A 116 7.90 8.70 14.19
CA GLY A 116 8.70 9.79 14.72
C GLY A 116 9.93 10.11 13.88
N TYR A 117 10.12 9.50 12.72
CA TYR A 117 11.24 9.83 11.84
C TYR A 117 10.90 11.00 10.91
N LEU A 118 11.86 11.93 10.79
CA LEU A 118 11.85 12.93 9.73
C LEU A 118 12.58 12.37 8.51
N ILE A 119 11.92 12.42 7.37
CA ILE A 119 12.50 12.06 6.07
C ILE A 119 12.52 13.28 5.15
N ARG A 120 13.41 13.25 4.18
CA ARG A 120 13.51 14.28 3.12
C ARG A 120 13.67 13.61 1.77
N ASN A 121 13.09 14.24 0.74
CA ASN A 121 13.22 13.80 -0.66
C ASN A 121 12.89 12.31 -0.85
N PRO A 122 11.69 11.83 -0.45
CA PRO A 122 11.30 10.46 -0.68
C PRO A 122 11.31 10.17 -2.19
N ARG A 123 11.89 9.04 -2.58
CA ARG A 123 12.01 8.62 -3.97
C ARG A 123 10.88 7.67 -4.33
N LEU A 124 10.07 8.00 -5.32
CA LEU A 124 9.05 7.11 -5.83
C LEU A 124 9.69 5.85 -6.46
N ILE A 125 9.32 4.67 -5.94
CA ILE A 125 9.67 3.35 -6.51
C ILE A 125 8.72 3.02 -7.66
N GLY A 126 7.42 3.21 -7.45
CA GLY A 126 6.39 2.93 -8.45
C GLY A 126 4.98 3.20 -7.98
N LYS A 127 4.04 3.03 -8.90
CA LYS A 127 2.60 3.15 -8.66
C LYS A 127 1.92 1.86 -9.07
N PHE A 128 1.12 1.28 -8.19
CA PHE A 128 0.52 -0.02 -8.39
C PHE A 128 -0.96 0.03 -8.02
N PHE A 129 -1.80 -0.69 -8.74
CA PHE A 129 -3.13 -1.01 -8.22
C PHE A 129 -3.00 -2.10 -7.15
N SER A 130 -3.68 -1.96 -6.03
CA SER A 130 -3.66 -2.96 -4.95
C SER A 130 -4.41 -4.23 -5.34
N SER A 131 -5.58 -4.08 -5.93
CA SER A 131 -6.44 -5.19 -6.36
C SER A 131 -7.36 -4.76 -7.53
N PRO A 132 -6.83 -4.64 -8.77
CA PRO A 132 -7.55 -4.02 -9.90
C PRO A 132 -8.78 -4.81 -10.36
N GLY A 133 -8.99 -6.01 -9.84
CA GLY A 133 -10.21 -6.79 -10.11
C GLY A 133 -11.46 -6.28 -9.39
N GLY A 134 -11.30 -5.44 -8.36
CA GLY A 134 -12.44 -4.96 -7.56
C GLY A 134 -12.24 -3.60 -6.91
N SER A 135 -11.01 -3.11 -6.79
CA SER A 135 -10.69 -1.84 -6.16
C SER A 135 -10.03 -0.88 -7.14
N SER A 136 -10.37 0.41 -7.02
CA SER A 136 -9.71 1.51 -7.72
C SER A 136 -8.43 1.98 -7.02
N GLU A 137 -8.16 1.55 -5.79
CA GLU A 137 -7.02 1.96 -4.98
C GLU A 137 -5.69 1.79 -5.71
N ARG A 138 -4.90 2.87 -5.73
CA ARG A 138 -3.50 2.85 -6.15
C ARG A 138 -2.59 3.05 -4.97
N VAL A 139 -1.51 2.29 -4.94
CA VAL A 139 -0.42 2.43 -3.97
C VAL A 139 0.72 3.21 -4.61
N PHE A 140 1.10 4.33 -4.03
CA PHE A 140 2.30 5.09 -4.38
C PHE A 140 3.42 4.64 -3.45
N LEU A 141 4.28 3.76 -3.94
CA LEU A 141 5.36 3.17 -3.15
C LEU A 141 6.62 4.02 -3.25
N TYR A 142 7.13 4.43 -2.09
CA TYR A 142 8.32 5.27 -1.96
C TYR A 142 9.46 4.55 -1.24
N PHE A 143 10.65 5.07 -1.42
CA PHE A 143 11.86 4.79 -0.65
C PHE A 143 12.34 6.08 0.00
N ALA A 144 12.74 6.02 1.27
CA ALA A 144 13.40 7.14 1.93
C ALA A 144 14.50 6.62 2.87
N ARG A 145 15.57 7.43 3.02
CA ARG A 145 16.55 7.22 4.07
C ARG A 145 16.11 7.90 5.34
N VAL A 146 16.21 7.21 6.46
CA VAL A 146 16.03 7.79 7.76
C VAL A 146 17.36 8.33 8.26
N THR A 147 17.40 9.58 8.71
CA THR A 147 18.64 10.22 9.12
C THR A 147 18.66 10.67 10.57
N VAL A 148 17.51 10.86 11.20
CA VAL A 148 17.41 11.30 12.60
C VAL A 148 16.07 10.90 13.19
N VAL A 149 16.12 10.34 14.39
CA VAL A 149 14.93 10.18 15.24
C VAL A 149 14.67 11.53 15.93
N GLN A 150 13.62 12.24 15.54
CA GLN A 150 12.98 13.13 16.49
C GLN A 150 12.00 12.29 17.31
N LYS A 151 12.17 12.25 18.63
CA LYS A 151 11.10 11.77 19.50
C LYS A 151 9.93 12.76 19.38
N VAL A 152 9.05 12.50 18.43
CA VAL A 152 7.72 13.09 18.43
C VAL A 152 6.89 12.19 19.35
N GLU A 153 6.18 12.78 20.29
CA GLU A 153 5.19 12.05 21.06
C GLU A 153 4.18 11.49 20.06
N LYS A 154 4.02 10.16 20.05
CA LYS A 154 3.04 9.50 19.19
C LYS A 154 1.68 10.15 19.40
N GLY A 155 1.01 10.48 18.31
CA GLY A 155 -0.36 10.98 18.36
C GLY A 155 -1.25 10.02 19.13
N VAL A 156 -2.19 10.56 19.91
CA VAL A 156 -3.16 9.75 20.65
C VAL A 156 -4.10 9.10 19.64
N GLY A 157 -3.99 7.79 19.44
CA GLY A 157 -5.03 7.09 18.66
C GLY A 157 -4.65 5.77 18.00
N GLU A 158 -3.40 5.54 17.63
CA GLU A 158 -3.02 4.29 16.95
C GLU A 158 -1.98 3.50 17.74
N ASP A 159 -2.32 2.23 18.04
CA ASP A 159 -1.40 1.29 18.69
C ASP A 159 -0.46 0.69 17.63
N ILE A 160 0.53 1.50 17.24
CA ILE A 160 1.54 1.14 16.25
C ILE A 160 2.88 0.88 16.95
N LYS A 161 3.46 -0.29 16.67
CA LYS A 161 4.80 -0.67 17.13
C LYS A 161 5.81 -0.51 16.01
N VAL A 162 6.80 0.35 16.22
CA VAL A 162 7.92 0.53 15.28
C VAL A 162 8.91 -0.62 15.45
N LEU A 163 9.29 -1.25 14.34
CA LEU A 163 10.23 -2.35 14.27
C LEU A 163 11.45 -1.97 13.44
N HIS A 164 12.64 -2.34 13.94
CA HIS A 164 13.90 -2.25 13.20
C HIS A 164 14.33 -3.65 12.80
N ILE A 165 14.38 -3.94 11.52
CA ILE A 165 14.74 -5.26 11.00
C ILE A 165 15.98 -5.10 10.13
N SER A 166 17.02 -5.92 10.37
CA SER A 166 18.20 -5.90 9.50
C SER A 166 17.82 -6.23 8.06
N VAL A 167 18.57 -5.69 7.11
CA VAL A 167 18.38 -5.98 5.68
C VAL A 167 18.39 -7.48 5.42
N ASP A 168 19.34 -8.20 6.02
CA ASP A 168 19.44 -9.65 5.86
C ASP A 168 18.21 -10.36 6.45
N GLY A 169 17.74 -9.93 7.63
CA GLY A 169 16.51 -10.45 8.24
C GLY A 169 15.25 -10.18 7.40
N LEU A 170 15.18 -9.05 6.69
CA LEU A 170 14.10 -8.80 5.75
C LEU A 170 14.17 -9.75 4.54
N PHE A 171 15.37 -9.98 4.00
CA PHE A 171 15.56 -10.88 2.86
C PHE A 171 15.31 -12.34 3.24
N ASP A 172 15.67 -12.75 4.45
CA ASP A 172 15.32 -14.08 4.96
C ASP A 172 13.81 -14.28 5.05
N ARG A 173 13.07 -13.30 5.59
CA ARG A 173 11.60 -13.34 5.62
C ARG A 173 10.98 -13.40 4.22
N LEU A 174 11.55 -12.65 3.27
CA LEU A 174 11.13 -12.68 1.87
C LEU A 174 11.34 -14.07 1.25
N ALA A 175 12.51 -14.67 1.46
CA ALA A 175 12.86 -16.00 0.95
C ALA A 175 12.00 -17.12 1.56
N GLN A 176 11.62 -16.97 2.82
CA GLN A 176 10.74 -17.91 3.53
C GLN A 176 9.25 -17.75 3.15
N GLY A 177 8.87 -16.68 2.45
CA GLY A 177 7.49 -16.43 2.06
C GLY A 177 6.58 -16.04 3.25
N VAL A 178 7.14 -15.48 4.32
CA VAL A 178 6.41 -15.11 5.55
C VAL A 178 6.04 -13.62 5.61
N ILE A 179 6.15 -12.91 4.49
CA ILE A 179 5.70 -11.52 4.35
C ILE A 179 4.25 -11.53 3.85
N ASP A 180 3.33 -11.09 4.69
CA ASP A 180 1.89 -11.06 4.38
C ASP A 180 1.44 -9.80 3.64
N ASP A 181 2.20 -8.72 3.72
CA ASP A 181 1.87 -7.45 3.06
C ASP A 181 2.55 -7.34 1.69
N SER A 182 1.74 -7.17 0.64
CA SER A 182 2.23 -7.08 -0.74
C SER A 182 3.10 -5.84 -0.99
N LYS A 183 2.82 -4.71 -0.32
CA LYS A 183 3.60 -3.48 -0.44
C LYS A 183 5.01 -3.71 0.10
N LEU A 184 5.10 -4.37 1.27
CA LEU A 184 6.38 -4.75 1.89
C LEU A 184 7.14 -5.76 1.02
N ALA A 185 6.47 -6.76 0.45
CA ALA A 185 7.11 -7.72 -0.44
C ALA A 185 7.70 -7.05 -1.69
N ILE A 186 6.95 -6.16 -2.36
CA ILE A 186 7.42 -5.40 -3.52
C ILE A 186 8.63 -4.53 -3.14
N ALA A 187 8.55 -3.82 -2.00
CA ALA A 187 9.64 -2.97 -1.51
C ALA A 187 10.89 -3.78 -1.16
N ALA A 188 10.73 -4.97 -0.57
CA ALA A 188 11.84 -5.85 -0.22
C ALA A 188 12.56 -6.39 -1.48
N TYR A 189 11.82 -6.81 -2.51
CA TYR A 189 12.41 -7.18 -3.81
C TYR A 189 13.10 -5.99 -4.47
N TRP A 190 12.50 -4.80 -4.40
CA TRP A 190 13.14 -3.60 -4.93
C TRP A 190 14.44 -3.29 -4.19
N LEU A 191 14.44 -3.37 -2.84
CA LEU A 191 15.64 -3.16 -2.03
C LEU A 191 16.72 -4.17 -2.38
N GLN A 192 16.39 -5.46 -2.48
CA GLN A 192 17.34 -6.52 -2.82
C GLN A 192 18.05 -6.27 -4.15
N ASN A 193 17.33 -5.73 -5.14
CA ASN A 193 17.88 -5.40 -6.45
C ASN A 193 18.66 -4.07 -6.49
N ASN A 194 18.55 -3.23 -5.46
CA ASN A 194 19.14 -1.89 -5.46
C ASN A 194 20.14 -1.65 -4.33
N ILE A 195 20.22 -2.52 -3.31
CA ILE A 195 21.01 -2.30 -2.09
C ILE A 195 22.49 -2.00 -2.35
N GLY A 196 23.07 -2.55 -3.39
CA GLY A 196 24.48 -2.27 -3.78
C GLY A 196 24.71 -0.88 -4.38
N ARG A 197 23.64 -0.10 -4.59
CA ARG A 197 23.69 1.28 -5.17
C ARG A 197 23.15 2.33 -4.20
N LEU A 198 22.69 1.90 -3.03
CA LEU A 198 22.18 2.74 -1.95
C LEU A 198 23.27 2.95 -0.90
#